data_d188893622d0614f0bdc563ba7b62857
#
_entry.id   d188893622d0614f0bdc563ba7b62857
#
_cell.length_a   1.000
_cell.length_b   1.000
_cell.length_c   1.000
_cell.angle_alpha   90.00
_cell.angle_beta   90.00
_cell.angle_gamma   90.00
#
_symmetry.space_group_name_H-M   'P 1'
#
loop_
_entity.id
_entity.type
_entity.pdbx_description
1 polymer ?
#
loop_
_entity_poly.entity_id
_entity_poly.type
_entity_poly.pdbx_seq_one_letter_code
_entity_poly.pdbx_strand_id
1 'polypeptide(L)'
;YRRDAEAFLAALEDEAYRHFSGLKPVCDFTVIYERSPDLFTASSVAELDRLYAEARGDEKRRLAYLLAFAVDGYMGAETRQLGDEVANTENRTTITVDGEEIGLRAAPVAMANEPDRARRQRIEEARLAATAEHLNPLLGAQWRRCHELARGLGRKDYLDLYSEVRGIDYMALRAKAETFLHDTAALYERTIDRLARERLGLS
;
A
#
# COMPACT_ATOMS: atom_id res chain seq x y z
N TYR A 1 -8.17 25.33 -5.76
CA TYR A 1 -7.92 23.89 -5.90
C TYR A 1 -6.44 23.52 -5.82
N ARG A 2 -5.54 24.03 -6.73
CA ARG A 2 -4.11 23.65 -6.74
C ARG A 2 -3.42 23.96 -5.41
N ARG A 3 -3.62 25.16 -4.86
CA ARG A 3 -3.03 25.57 -3.59
C ARG A 3 -3.49 24.69 -2.42
N ASP A 4 -4.77 24.32 -2.42
CA ASP A 4 -5.36 23.48 -1.39
C ASP A 4 -4.85 22.04 -1.51
N ALA A 5 -4.68 21.53 -2.74
CA ALA A 5 -4.09 20.24 -3.02
C ALA A 5 -2.61 20.16 -2.57
N GLU A 6 -1.81 21.20 -2.84
CA GLU A 6 -0.42 21.30 -2.40
C GLU A 6 -0.33 21.33 -0.86
N ALA A 7 -1.19 22.09 -0.20
CA ALA A 7 -1.26 22.15 1.26
C ALA A 7 -1.69 20.81 1.89
N PHE A 8 -2.68 20.15 1.29
CA PHE A 8 -3.13 18.82 1.70
C PHE A 8 -2.00 17.78 1.61
N LEU A 9 -1.32 17.71 0.45
CA LEU A 9 -0.21 16.77 0.26
C LEU A 9 0.92 17.02 1.26
N ALA A 10 1.31 18.28 1.47
CA ALA A 10 2.34 18.61 2.45
C ALA A 10 1.97 18.17 3.87
N ALA A 11 0.70 18.34 4.28
CA ALA A 11 0.23 17.89 5.59
C ALA A 11 0.21 16.35 5.70
N LEU A 12 -0.20 15.65 4.64
CA LEU A 12 -0.25 14.19 4.60
C LEU A 12 1.16 13.58 4.72
N GLU A 13 2.11 14.12 3.95
CA GLU A 13 3.50 13.67 3.97
C GLU A 13 4.20 13.99 5.31
N ASP A 14 3.94 15.14 5.93
CA ASP A 14 4.48 15.46 7.26
C ASP A 14 3.94 14.50 8.34
N GLU A 15 2.65 14.18 8.31
CA GLU A 15 2.05 13.20 9.23
C GLU A 15 2.67 11.81 9.05
N ALA A 16 2.76 11.34 7.80
CA ALA A 16 3.39 10.07 7.48
C ALA A 16 4.85 10.04 7.96
N TYR A 17 5.63 11.07 7.63
CA TYR A 17 7.03 11.18 8.05
C TYR A 17 7.16 11.09 9.57
N ARG A 18 6.40 11.88 10.32
CA ARG A 18 6.48 11.90 11.79
C ARG A 18 6.11 10.57 12.41
N HIS A 19 5.06 9.92 11.91
CA HIS A 19 4.63 8.64 12.45
C HIS A 19 5.62 7.52 12.13
N PHE A 20 5.98 7.35 10.86
CA PHE A 20 6.86 6.25 10.43
C PHE A 20 8.32 6.40 10.84
N SER A 21 8.79 7.62 11.13
CA SER A 21 10.11 7.86 11.74
C SER A 21 10.13 7.75 13.27
N GLY A 22 9.00 7.46 13.92
CA GLY A 22 8.90 7.35 15.38
C GLY A 22 8.82 8.67 16.14
N LEU A 23 8.70 9.81 15.45
CA LEU A 23 8.56 11.13 16.08
C LEU A 23 7.15 11.37 16.65
N LYS A 24 6.15 10.64 16.16
CA LYS A 24 4.76 10.71 16.60
C LYS A 24 4.21 9.28 16.78
N PRO A 25 3.73 8.91 17.99
CA PRO A 25 3.31 7.53 18.25
C PRO A 25 1.98 7.16 17.60
N VAL A 26 1.10 8.15 17.37
CA VAL A 26 -0.24 7.93 16.79
C VAL A 26 -0.31 8.56 15.41
N CYS A 27 -0.74 7.78 14.42
CA CYS A 27 -1.04 8.24 13.08
C CYS A 27 -2.47 8.78 13.02
N ASP A 28 -2.67 9.94 12.37
CA ASP A 28 -3.97 10.60 12.29
C ASP A 28 -4.16 11.25 10.91
N PHE A 29 -4.26 10.44 9.86
CA PHE A 29 -4.59 10.91 8.53
C PHE A 29 -6.03 11.43 8.46
N THR A 30 -6.92 10.91 9.30
CA THR A 30 -8.33 11.28 9.34
C THR A 30 -8.49 12.79 9.50
N VAL A 31 -7.79 13.42 10.46
CA VAL A 31 -7.85 14.88 10.69
C VAL A 31 -7.41 15.69 9.47
N ILE A 32 -6.45 15.18 8.68
CA ILE A 32 -5.97 15.89 7.49
C ILE A 32 -7.04 15.90 6.39
N TYR A 33 -7.70 14.76 6.17
CA TYR A 33 -8.82 14.68 5.22
C TYR A 33 -10.02 15.53 5.66
N GLU A 34 -10.34 15.57 6.95
CA GLU A 34 -11.45 16.37 7.49
C GLU A 34 -11.27 17.88 7.33
N ARG A 35 -10.03 18.36 7.21
CA ARG A 35 -9.73 19.78 6.90
C ARG A 35 -9.97 20.15 5.44
N SER A 36 -10.17 19.18 4.56
CA SER A 36 -10.35 19.39 3.13
C SER A 36 -11.53 18.56 2.57
N PRO A 37 -12.75 18.67 3.15
CA PRO A 37 -13.86 17.77 2.86
C PRO A 37 -14.35 17.86 1.41
N ASP A 38 -14.22 19.02 0.78
CA ASP A 38 -14.71 19.27 -0.58
C ASP A 38 -13.69 18.89 -1.66
N LEU A 39 -12.46 18.56 -1.26
CA LEU A 39 -11.39 18.31 -2.23
C LEU A 39 -11.55 16.94 -2.90
N PHE A 40 -12.02 15.93 -2.16
CA PHE A 40 -12.07 14.53 -2.59
C PHE A 40 -13.47 13.93 -2.43
N THR A 41 -14.35 14.23 -3.37
CA THR A 41 -15.72 13.73 -3.38
C THR A 41 -15.98 12.88 -4.63
N ALA A 42 -16.97 11.96 -4.56
CA ALA A 42 -17.40 11.20 -5.73
C ALA A 42 -17.87 12.11 -6.87
N SER A 43 -18.50 13.26 -6.55
CA SER A 43 -18.93 14.25 -7.55
C SER A 43 -17.76 14.94 -8.24
N SER A 44 -16.68 15.25 -7.52
CA SER A 44 -15.46 15.81 -8.11
C SER A 44 -14.79 14.81 -9.06
N VAL A 45 -14.75 13.53 -8.69
CA VAL A 45 -14.26 12.46 -9.57
C VAL A 45 -15.11 12.35 -10.83
N ALA A 46 -16.45 12.29 -10.69
CA ALA A 46 -17.36 12.17 -11.82
C ALA A 46 -17.27 13.35 -12.80
N GLU A 47 -17.11 14.57 -12.29
CA GLU A 47 -16.96 15.76 -13.16
C GLU A 47 -15.62 15.73 -13.90
N LEU A 48 -14.51 15.37 -13.25
CA LEU A 48 -13.21 15.23 -13.91
C LEU A 48 -13.21 14.10 -14.94
N ASP A 49 -13.89 13.00 -14.66
CA ASP A 49 -14.05 11.88 -15.58
C ASP A 49 -14.80 12.30 -16.85
N ARG A 50 -15.88 13.03 -16.69
CA ARG A 50 -16.63 13.60 -17.81
C ARG A 50 -15.76 14.55 -18.66
N LEU A 51 -15.07 15.49 -18.03
CA LEU A 51 -14.17 16.43 -18.72
C LEU A 51 -13.04 15.69 -19.43
N TYR A 52 -12.47 14.68 -18.82
CA TYR A 52 -11.41 13.83 -19.40
C TYR A 52 -11.90 13.09 -20.65
N ALA A 53 -13.13 12.59 -20.64
CA ALA A 53 -13.72 11.89 -21.79
C ALA A 53 -13.88 12.80 -23.00
N GLU A 54 -14.24 14.07 -22.79
CA GLU A 54 -14.46 15.08 -23.84
C GLU A 54 -13.15 15.69 -24.36
N ALA A 55 -12.12 15.77 -23.54
CA ALA A 55 -10.86 16.46 -23.85
C ALA A 55 -9.99 15.75 -24.90
N ARG A 56 -9.09 16.54 -25.53
CA ARG A 56 -8.11 16.07 -26.54
C ARG A 56 -6.73 16.68 -26.28
N GLY A 57 -5.71 16.06 -26.85
CA GLY A 57 -4.34 16.59 -26.82
C GLY A 57 -3.80 16.87 -25.42
N ASP A 58 -3.19 18.04 -25.24
CA ASP A 58 -2.56 18.44 -23.98
C ASP A 58 -3.55 18.62 -22.83
N GLU A 59 -4.77 19.05 -23.13
CA GLU A 59 -5.83 19.19 -22.14
C GLU A 59 -6.20 17.84 -21.55
N LYS A 60 -6.38 16.83 -22.39
CA LYS A 60 -6.65 15.45 -21.94
C LYS A 60 -5.54 14.93 -21.03
N ARG A 61 -4.28 15.19 -21.37
CA ARG A 61 -3.15 14.79 -20.55
C ARG A 61 -3.16 15.46 -19.17
N ARG A 62 -3.48 16.77 -19.10
CA ARG A 62 -3.59 17.50 -17.82
C ARG A 62 -4.74 16.98 -16.97
N LEU A 63 -5.89 16.71 -17.59
CA LEU A 63 -7.05 16.15 -16.91
C LEU A 63 -6.80 14.73 -16.41
N ALA A 64 -6.00 13.92 -17.10
CA ALA A 64 -5.60 12.60 -16.61
C ALA A 64 -4.88 12.67 -15.25
N TYR A 65 -3.97 13.63 -15.06
CA TYR A 65 -3.28 13.81 -13.77
C TYR A 65 -4.24 14.31 -12.69
N LEU A 66 -5.15 15.22 -13.00
CA LEU A 66 -6.13 15.71 -12.05
C LEU A 66 -7.13 14.63 -11.66
N LEU A 67 -7.58 13.82 -12.61
CA LEU A 67 -8.46 12.69 -12.35
C LEU A 67 -7.76 11.65 -11.46
N ALA A 68 -6.49 11.30 -11.77
CA ALA A 68 -5.72 10.39 -10.95
C ALA A 68 -5.59 10.90 -9.51
N PHE A 69 -5.26 12.17 -9.33
CA PHE A 69 -5.18 12.81 -8.01
C PHE A 69 -6.53 12.80 -7.27
N ALA A 70 -7.63 13.12 -7.95
CA ALA A 70 -8.96 13.12 -7.35
C ALA A 70 -9.42 11.71 -6.95
N VAL A 71 -9.14 10.70 -7.79
CA VAL A 71 -9.44 9.29 -7.47
C VAL A 71 -8.61 8.82 -6.28
N ASP A 72 -7.30 9.04 -6.27
CA ASP A 72 -6.43 8.68 -5.15
C ASP A 72 -6.90 9.34 -3.84
N GLY A 73 -7.22 10.63 -3.90
CA GLY A 73 -7.70 11.38 -2.75
C GLY A 73 -9.08 10.92 -2.26
N TYR A 74 -10.02 10.62 -3.16
CA TYR A 74 -11.32 10.06 -2.81
C TYR A 74 -11.19 8.68 -2.14
N MET A 75 -10.39 7.79 -2.73
CA MET A 75 -10.12 6.48 -2.14
C MET A 75 -9.48 6.61 -0.75
N GLY A 76 -8.49 7.51 -0.60
CA GLY A 76 -7.86 7.81 0.67
C GLY A 76 -8.84 8.38 1.70
N ALA A 77 -9.67 9.36 1.31
CA ALA A 77 -10.68 9.97 2.19
C ALA A 77 -11.67 8.94 2.74
N GLU A 78 -12.12 8.02 1.89
CA GLU A 78 -13.10 6.98 2.25
C GLU A 78 -12.50 5.79 3.03
N THR A 79 -11.18 5.63 3.01
CA THR A 79 -10.47 4.55 3.71
C THR A 79 -9.56 5.05 4.84
N ARG A 80 -9.53 6.36 5.12
CA ARG A 80 -8.61 7.00 6.06
C ARG A 80 -8.61 6.37 7.46
N GLN A 81 -9.79 6.08 8.01
CA GLN A 81 -9.90 5.48 9.35
C GLN A 81 -9.27 4.09 9.41
N LEU A 82 -9.48 3.27 8.37
CA LEU A 82 -8.82 1.96 8.26
C LEU A 82 -7.30 2.11 8.09
N GLY A 83 -6.86 3.12 7.34
CA GLY A 83 -5.44 3.45 7.19
C GLY A 83 -4.78 3.81 8.51
N ASP A 84 -5.42 4.69 9.29
CA ASP A 84 -4.96 5.07 10.64
C ASP A 84 -4.92 3.86 11.57
N GLU A 85 -5.94 3.00 11.52
CA GLU A 85 -6.01 1.81 12.35
C GLU A 85 -4.91 0.78 12.01
N VAL A 86 -4.63 0.57 10.72
CA VAL A 86 -3.50 -0.27 10.27
C VAL A 86 -2.19 0.28 10.79
N ALA A 87 -1.90 1.58 10.56
CA ALA A 87 -0.65 2.21 10.97
C ALA A 87 -0.46 2.17 12.50
N ASN A 88 -1.51 2.47 13.25
CA ASN A 88 -1.47 2.47 14.71
C ASN A 88 -1.38 1.04 15.27
N THR A 89 -2.06 0.06 14.67
CA THR A 89 -1.96 -1.34 15.09
C THR A 89 -0.56 -1.88 14.84
N GLU A 90 0.02 -1.63 13.69
CA GLU A 90 1.38 -2.04 13.40
C GLU A 90 2.40 -1.43 14.39
N ASN A 91 2.20 -0.14 14.77
CA ASN A 91 3.09 0.55 15.69
C ASN A 91 3.01 0.03 17.12
N ARG A 92 1.81 -0.32 17.61
CA ARG A 92 1.60 -0.79 19.00
C ARG A 92 1.81 -2.28 19.20
N THR A 93 1.81 -3.06 18.12
CA THR A 93 1.93 -4.52 18.21
C THR A 93 3.37 -4.91 18.52
N THR A 94 3.55 -5.76 19.53
CA THR A 94 4.80 -6.41 19.87
C THR A 94 4.69 -7.92 19.68
N ILE A 95 5.80 -8.58 19.43
CA ILE A 95 5.95 -10.04 19.45
C ILE A 95 6.90 -10.42 20.56
N THR A 96 6.69 -11.57 21.19
CA THR A 96 7.58 -12.08 22.23
C THR A 96 8.35 -13.28 21.72
N VAL A 97 9.68 -13.20 21.74
CA VAL A 97 10.59 -14.29 21.31
C VAL A 97 11.65 -14.49 22.37
N ASP A 98 11.75 -15.71 22.90
CA ASP A 98 12.72 -16.09 23.95
C ASP A 98 12.62 -15.20 25.21
N GLY A 99 11.43 -14.67 25.52
CA GLY A 99 11.17 -13.78 26.64
C GLY A 99 11.49 -12.29 26.38
N GLU A 100 11.92 -11.95 25.18
CA GLU A 100 12.18 -10.56 24.75
C GLU A 100 11.01 -10.03 23.92
N GLU A 101 10.58 -8.79 24.19
CA GLU A 101 9.58 -8.09 23.39
C GLU A 101 10.24 -7.33 22.23
N ILE A 102 9.75 -7.55 21.02
CA ILE A 102 10.21 -6.89 19.80
C ILE A 102 9.00 -6.23 19.13
N GLY A 103 9.07 -4.94 18.84
CA GLY A 103 8.02 -4.26 18.09
C GLY A 103 7.86 -4.85 16.68
N LEU A 104 6.63 -4.98 16.21
CA LEU A 104 6.35 -5.60 14.91
C LEU A 104 7.12 -4.94 13.76
N ARG A 105 7.23 -3.61 13.76
CA ARG A 105 8.04 -2.85 12.79
C ARG A 105 9.54 -3.09 12.90
N ALA A 106 10.02 -3.39 14.10
CA ALA A 106 11.44 -3.63 14.35
C ALA A 106 11.86 -5.06 14.01
N ALA A 107 10.92 -6.00 13.90
CA ALA A 107 11.21 -7.41 13.69
C ALA A 107 12.08 -7.69 12.44
N PRO A 108 11.87 -7.06 11.25
CA PRO A 108 12.75 -7.26 10.10
C PRO A 108 14.21 -6.83 10.37
N VAL A 109 14.39 -5.73 11.09
CA VAL A 109 15.73 -5.24 11.47
C VAL A 109 16.38 -6.15 12.49
N ALA A 110 15.60 -6.64 13.48
CA ALA A 110 16.08 -7.62 14.46
C ALA A 110 16.55 -8.90 13.77
N MET A 111 15.78 -9.44 12.80
CA MET A 111 16.18 -10.61 12.01
C MET A 111 17.45 -10.37 11.20
N ALA A 112 17.58 -9.19 10.57
CA ALA A 112 18.75 -8.87 9.75
C ALA A 112 20.06 -8.84 10.56
N ASN A 113 19.97 -8.51 11.85
CA ASN A 113 21.10 -8.40 12.75
C ASN A 113 21.30 -9.66 13.64
N GLU A 114 20.40 -10.62 13.63
CA GLU A 114 20.45 -11.82 14.45
C GLU A 114 21.36 -12.89 13.80
N PRO A 115 22.48 -13.30 14.42
CA PRO A 115 23.36 -14.33 13.88
C PRO A 115 22.77 -15.74 14.01
N ASP A 116 21.95 -16.02 15.05
CA ASP A 116 21.37 -17.35 15.25
C ASP A 116 20.18 -17.59 14.30
N ARG A 117 20.36 -18.57 13.40
CA ARG A 117 19.34 -18.98 12.43
C ARG A 117 18.03 -19.41 13.10
N ALA A 118 18.11 -20.18 14.18
CA ALA A 118 16.91 -20.70 14.84
C ALA A 118 16.13 -19.56 15.50
N ARG A 119 16.82 -18.57 16.06
CA ARG A 119 16.17 -17.37 16.61
C ARG A 119 15.56 -16.49 15.50
N ARG A 120 16.25 -16.29 14.36
CA ARG A 120 15.65 -15.60 13.19
C ARG A 120 14.35 -16.25 12.76
N GLN A 121 14.32 -17.59 12.71
CA GLN A 121 13.11 -18.32 12.34
C GLN A 121 11.97 -18.07 13.34
N ARG A 122 12.24 -18.12 14.65
CA ARG A 122 11.22 -17.82 15.67
C ARG A 122 10.69 -16.38 15.59
N ILE A 123 11.57 -15.41 15.30
CA ILE A 123 11.14 -14.01 15.10
C ILE A 123 10.20 -13.92 13.89
N GLU A 124 10.55 -14.58 12.76
CA GLU A 124 9.71 -14.56 11.56
C GLU A 124 8.37 -15.24 11.80
N GLU A 125 8.33 -16.39 12.45
CA GLU A 125 7.09 -17.11 12.78
C GLU A 125 6.18 -16.25 13.67
N ALA A 126 6.73 -15.62 14.71
CA ALA A 126 5.99 -14.72 15.58
C ALA A 126 5.48 -13.48 14.83
N ARG A 127 6.31 -12.89 13.94
CA ARG A 127 5.94 -11.75 13.10
C ARG A 127 4.79 -12.11 12.16
N LEU A 128 4.85 -13.25 11.49
CA LEU A 128 3.81 -13.71 10.57
C LEU A 128 2.50 -13.99 11.32
N ALA A 129 2.57 -14.62 12.50
CA ALA A 129 1.40 -14.87 13.35
C ALA A 129 0.73 -13.54 13.77
N ALA A 130 1.50 -12.59 14.29
CA ALA A 130 0.98 -11.27 14.69
C ALA A 130 0.39 -10.49 13.50
N THR A 131 1.04 -10.56 12.33
CA THR A 131 0.51 -9.95 11.10
C THR A 131 -0.82 -10.57 10.69
N ALA A 132 -0.92 -11.90 10.72
CA ALA A 132 -2.14 -12.62 10.38
C ALA A 132 -3.29 -12.30 11.34
N GLU A 133 -3.01 -12.18 12.62
CA GLU A 133 -4.01 -11.92 13.66
C GLU A 133 -4.46 -10.46 13.69
N HIS A 134 -3.52 -9.51 13.63
CA HIS A 134 -3.82 -8.11 13.90
C HIS A 134 -3.92 -7.22 12.66
N LEU A 135 -3.13 -7.46 11.60
CA LEU A 135 -3.11 -6.59 10.42
C LEU A 135 -3.95 -7.11 9.26
N ASN A 136 -3.92 -8.42 8.97
CA ASN A 136 -4.65 -8.96 7.81
C ASN A 136 -6.15 -8.70 7.84
N PRO A 137 -6.86 -8.73 8.99
CA PRO A 137 -8.28 -8.39 9.05
C PRO A 137 -8.54 -6.93 8.63
N LEU A 138 -7.70 -5.98 9.07
CA LEU A 138 -7.80 -4.56 8.76
C LEU A 138 -7.48 -4.29 7.29
N LEU A 139 -6.38 -4.84 6.79
CA LEU A 139 -5.98 -4.75 5.38
C LEU A 139 -7.06 -5.36 4.47
N GLY A 140 -7.62 -6.51 4.86
CA GLY A 140 -8.72 -7.13 4.12
C GLY A 140 -9.98 -6.26 4.10
N ALA A 141 -10.31 -5.58 5.18
CA ALA A 141 -11.41 -4.62 5.25
C ALA A 141 -11.15 -3.42 4.33
N GLN A 142 -9.93 -2.86 4.37
CA GLN A 142 -9.53 -1.74 3.52
C GLN A 142 -9.63 -2.10 2.03
N TRP A 143 -9.13 -3.27 1.61
CA TRP A 143 -9.23 -3.74 0.23
C TRP A 143 -10.67 -3.96 -0.22
N ARG A 144 -11.52 -4.56 0.62
CA ARG A 144 -12.95 -4.69 0.30
C ARG A 144 -13.61 -3.32 0.09
N ARG A 145 -13.30 -2.35 0.96
CA ARG A 145 -13.80 -0.98 0.82
C ARG A 145 -13.32 -0.34 -0.49
N CYS A 146 -12.06 -0.49 -0.87
CA CYS A 146 -11.54 -0.01 -2.15
C CYS A 146 -12.31 -0.57 -3.36
N HIS A 147 -12.61 -1.86 -3.35
CA HIS A 147 -13.42 -2.48 -4.41
C HIS A 147 -14.87 -1.95 -4.44
N GLU A 148 -15.48 -1.70 -3.28
CA GLU A 148 -16.81 -1.10 -3.18
C GLU A 148 -16.83 0.31 -3.75
N LEU A 149 -15.85 1.13 -3.39
CA LEU A 149 -15.73 2.50 -3.88
C LEU A 149 -15.54 2.55 -5.40
N ALA A 150 -14.69 1.67 -5.96
CA ALA A 150 -14.51 1.58 -7.40
C ALA A 150 -15.83 1.23 -8.13
N ARG A 151 -16.63 0.31 -7.56
CA ARG A 151 -17.98 0.00 -8.07
C ARG A 151 -18.93 1.20 -7.93
N GLY A 152 -18.84 1.95 -6.83
CA GLY A 152 -19.60 3.19 -6.64
C GLY A 152 -19.27 4.28 -7.68
N LEU A 153 -18.04 4.28 -8.21
CA LEU A 153 -17.62 5.13 -9.33
C LEU A 153 -17.95 4.54 -10.71
N GLY A 154 -18.75 3.46 -10.78
CA GLY A 154 -19.19 2.85 -12.03
C GLY A 154 -18.17 1.94 -12.70
N ARG A 155 -17.10 1.55 -12.00
CA ARG A 155 -16.10 0.58 -12.51
C ARG A 155 -16.39 -0.82 -11.98
N LYS A 156 -15.89 -1.84 -12.68
CA LYS A 156 -16.08 -3.24 -12.30
C LYS A 156 -15.49 -3.54 -10.92
N ASP A 157 -14.28 -3.11 -10.70
CA ASP A 157 -13.51 -3.30 -9.47
C ASP A 157 -12.34 -2.31 -9.37
N TYR A 158 -11.53 -2.45 -8.32
CA TYR A 158 -10.35 -1.62 -8.08
C TYR A 158 -9.32 -1.69 -9.23
N LEU A 159 -9.08 -2.88 -9.79
CA LEU A 159 -8.12 -3.06 -10.89
C LEU A 159 -8.58 -2.37 -12.17
N ASP A 160 -9.87 -2.45 -12.48
CA ASP A 160 -10.48 -1.77 -13.62
C ASP A 160 -10.34 -0.24 -13.49
N LEU A 161 -10.70 0.31 -12.33
CA LEU A 161 -10.54 1.73 -12.02
C LEU A 161 -9.10 2.20 -12.22
N TYR A 162 -8.14 1.49 -11.62
CA TYR A 162 -6.73 1.90 -11.68
C TYR A 162 -6.05 1.58 -13.01
N SER A 163 -6.52 0.60 -13.76
CA SER A 163 -6.08 0.39 -15.14
C SER A 163 -6.40 1.62 -15.99
N GLU A 164 -7.61 2.15 -15.86
CA GLU A 164 -8.04 3.35 -16.60
C GLU A 164 -7.28 4.59 -16.13
N VAL A 165 -7.28 4.87 -14.83
CA VAL A 165 -6.69 6.08 -14.23
C VAL A 165 -5.17 6.15 -14.46
N ARG A 166 -4.47 5.04 -14.43
CA ARG A 166 -3.02 4.97 -14.65
C ARG A 166 -2.63 4.73 -16.11
N GLY A 167 -3.58 4.38 -16.97
CA GLY A 167 -3.30 4.00 -18.36
C GLY A 167 -2.45 2.73 -18.46
N ILE A 168 -2.59 1.80 -17.51
CA ILE A 168 -1.85 0.54 -17.43
C ILE A 168 -2.82 -0.63 -17.54
N ASP A 169 -2.67 -1.44 -18.57
CA ASP A 169 -3.38 -2.73 -18.65
C ASP A 169 -2.73 -3.74 -17.69
N TYR A 170 -3.27 -3.79 -16.45
CA TYR A 170 -2.77 -4.71 -15.43
C TYR A 170 -2.96 -6.18 -15.78
N MET A 171 -3.96 -6.54 -16.60
CA MET A 171 -4.15 -7.93 -17.04
C MET A 171 -3.07 -8.32 -18.05
N ALA A 172 -2.74 -7.44 -19.00
CA ALA A 172 -1.63 -7.67 -19.92
C ALA A 172 -0.28 -7.68 -19.20
N LEU A 173 -0.09 -6.81 -18.18
CA LEU A 173 1.11 -6.81 -17.34
C LEU A 173 1.25 -8.14 -16.58
N ARG A 174 0.17 -8.62 -15.98
CA ARG A 174 0.13 -9.93 -15.30
C ARG A 174 0.53 -11.06 -16.23
N ALA A 175 -0.06 -11.14 -17.43
CA ALA A 175 0.26 -12.18 -18.39
C ALA A 175 1.75 -12.17 -18.79
N LYS A 176 2.34 -10.98 -18.99
CA LYS A 176 3.78 -10.83 -19.26
C LYS A 176 4.63 -11.27 -18.07
N ALA A 177 4.24 -10.93 -16.84
CA ALA A 177 4.95 -11.34 -15.63
C ALA A 177 4.90 -12.86 -15.43
N GLU A 178 3.74 -13.50 -15.67
CA GLU A 178 3.58 -14.95 -15.61
C GLU A 178 4.46 -15.65 -16.64
N THR A 179 4.52 -15.15 -17.89
CA THR A 179 5.43 -15.66 -18.93
C THR A 179 6.89 -15.52 -18.49
N PHE A 180 7.29 -14.34 -18.01
CA PHE A 180 8.65 -14.12 -17.53
C PHE A 180 9.04 -15.08 -16.39
N LEU A 181 8.17 -15.25 -15.40
CA LEU A 181 8.41 -16.17 -14.28
C LEU A 181 8.55 -17.62 -14.77
N HIS A 182 7.68 -18.04 -15.69
CA HIS A 182 7.77 -19.37 -16.29
C HIS A 182 9.09 -19.58 -17.03
N ASP A 183 9.47 -18.65 -17.91
CA ASP A 183 10.66 -18.77 -18.75
C ASP A 183 11.97 -18.70 -17.94
N THR A 184 11.95 -18.05 -16.78
CA THR A 184 13.13 -17.90 -15.92
C THR A 184 13.18 -18.89 -14.75
N ALA A 185 12.12 -19.65 -14.47
CA ALA A 185 12.01 -20.53 -13.30
C ALA A 185 13.19 -21.52 -13.20
N ALA A 186 13.50 -22.24 -14.28
CA ALA A 186 14.59 -23.22 -14.29
C ALA A 186 15.98 -22.59 -14.07
N LEU A 187 16.19 -21.35 -14.53
CA LEU A 187 17.43 -20.60 -14.28
C LEU A 187 17.50 -20.18 -12.81
N TYR A 188 16.41 -19.67 -12.26
CA TYR A 188 16.28 -19.24 -10.88
C TYR A 188 16.55 -20.43 -9.93
N GLU A 189 15.86 -21.55 -10.12
CA GLU A 189 16.01 -22.75 -9.28
C GLU A 189 17.47 -23.23 -9.23
N ARG A 190 18.10 -23.42 -10.39
CA ARG A 190 19.52 -23.82 -10.46
C ARG A 190 20.46 -22.83 -9.75
N THR A 191 20.16 -21.53 -9.89
CA THR A 191 20.99 -20.48 -9.27
C THR A 191 20.82 -20.45 -7.76
N ILE A 192 19.59 -20.54 -7.27
CA ILE A 192 19.28 -20.57 -5.84
C ILE A 192 19.84 -21.83 -5.18
N ASP A 193 19.68 -23.00 -5.80
CA ASP A 193 20.22 -24.26 -5.28
C ASP A 193 21.76 -24.23 -5.16
N ARG A 194 22.42 -23.65 -6.16
CA ARG A 194 23.87 -23.46 -6.11
C ARG A 194 24.29 -22.51 -4.99
N LEU A 195 23.66 -21.34 -4.90
CA LEU A 195 23.95 -20.34 -3.87
C LEU A 195 23.63 -20.85 -2.46
N ALA A 196 22.53 -21.58 -2.29
CA ALA A 196 22.15 -22.19 -1.03
C ALA A 196 23.23 -23.18 -0.54
N ARG A 197 23.75 -24.03 -1.42
CA ARG A 197 24.84 -24.96 -1.09
C ARG A 197 26.16 -24.23 -0.80
N GLU A 198 26.57 -23.31 -1.71
CA GLU A 198 27.87 -22.62 -1.61
C GLU A 198 27.95 -21.62 -0.46
N ARG A 199 26.85 -20.90 -0.16
CA ARG A 199 26.84 -19.78 0.78
C ARG A 199 26.24 -20.12 2.14
N LEU A 200 25.28 -21.05 2.18
CA LEU A 200 24.50 -21.35 3.39
C LEU A 200 24.69 -22.77 3.88
N GLY A 201 25.43 -23.64 3.15
CA GLY A 201 25.63 -25.04 3.51
C GLY A 201 24.32 -25.83 3.56
N LEU A 202 23.29 -25.42 2.81
CA LEU A 202 22.00 -26.09 2.75
C LEU A 202 22.03 -27.14 1.64
N SER A 203 21.56 -28.35 1.97
CA SER A 203 21.37 -29.47 1.03
C SER A 203 19.97 -29.53 0.49
#